data_2e942b57ced4a4cba13c9e55fcc4d0b3
#
_entry.id   2e942b57ced4a4cba13c9e55fcc4d0b3
#
_cell.length_a   1.000
_cell.length_b   1.000
_cell.length_c   1.000
_cell.angle_alpha   90.00
_cell.angle_beta   90.00
_cell.angle_gamma   90.00
#
_symmetry.space_group_name_H-M   'P 1'
#
loop_
_entity.id
_entity.type
_entity.pdbx_description
1 polymer ?
#
loop_
_entity_poly.entity_id
_entity_poly.type
_entity_poly.pdbx_seq_one_letter_code
_entity_poly.pdbx_strand_id
1 'polypeptide(L)'
;ACQGLRAQAALDALSQAARAQQAYLEDARAREERTRALRHDWNNHLTALSGLLRGGCAEEAAAYLESLRAASAALSPAFRTGSAVIDILLADKLETARARGGTAEVSLLWPLESGVDDFDLCVIFANALDNALRACLAAPESGFIQVTGRRQGSFYRLSFENTCTPGPLPPMGTGLRNVKAAAEKYRGAVLAEKEGSRFRLHVLLNIS
;
A
#
# COMPACT_ATOMS: atom_id res chain seq x y z
N ALA A 1 -45.30 -29.27 -1.42
CA ALA A 1 -44.93 -27.93 -0.82
C ALA A 1 -43.40 -27.81 -0.54
N CYS A 2 -42.70 -28.81 0.00
CA CYS A 2 -41.27 -28.75 0.33
C CYS A 2 -40.30 -28.65 -0.88
N GLN A 3 -40.65 -29.22 -2.04
CA GLN A 3 -39.78 -29.14 -3.22
C GLN A 3 -39.74 -27.72 -3.86
N GLY A 4 -40.87 -27.03 -3.86
CA GLY A 4 -40.95 -25.66 -4.38
C GLY A 4 -40.11 -24.66 -3.56
N LEU A 5 -40.13 -24.78 -2.22
CA LEU A 5 -39.33 -23.91 -1.34
C LEU A 5 -37.82 -24.13 -1.50
N ARG A 6 -37.38 -25.38 -1.74
CA ARG A 6 -35.96 -25.68 -2.00
C ARG A 6 -35.51 -25.16 -3.37
N ALA A 7 -36.34 -25.26 -4.39
CA ALA A 7 -36.03 -24.69 -5.72
C ALA A 7 -35.92 -23.17 -5.68
N GLN A 8 -36.82 -22.50 -4.94
CA GLN A 8 -36.79 -21.04 -4.76
C GLN A 8 -35.50 -20.60 -4.03
N ALA A 9 -35.15 -21.26 -2.92
CA ALA A 9 -33.93 -20.96 -2.17
C ALA A 9 -32.66 -21.19 -3.01
N ALA A 10 -32.64 -22.20 -3.88
CA ALA A 10 -31.54 -22.44 -4.78
C ALA A 10 -31.39 -21.34 -5.86
N LEU A 11 -32.54 -20.86 -6.42
CA LEU A 11 -32.56 -19.76 -7.37
C LEU A 11 -32.09 -18.44 -6.73
N ASP A 12 -32.53 -18.16 -5.50
CA ASP A 12 -32.11 -16.97 -4.76
C ASP A 12 -30.62 -16.99 -4.46
N ALA A 13 -30.10 -18.14 -4.01
CA ALA A 13 -28.64 -18.32 -3.78
C ALA A 13 -27.84 -18.14 -5.08
N LEU A 14 -28.30 -18.69 -6.20
CA LEU A 14 -27.64 -18.54 -7.49
C LEU A 14 -27.66 -17.08 -7.96
N SER A 15 -28.78 -16.39 -7.79
CA SER A 15 -28.91 -14.96 -8.15
C SER A 15 -27.98 -14.08 -7.30
N GLN A 16 -27.84 -14.34 -6.00
CA GLN A 16 -26.92 -13.65 -5.12
C GLN A 16 -25.46 -13.91 -5.51
N ALA A 17 -25.11 -15.17 -5.81
CA ALA A 17 -23.77 -15.53 -6.27
C ALA A 17 -23.43 -14.83 -7.60
N ALA A 18 -24.37 -14.78 -8.55
CA ALA A 18 -24.18 -14.09 -9.83
C ALA A 18 -23.97 -12.57 -9.64
N ARG A 19 -24.76 -11.93 -8.78
CA ARG A 19 -24.58 -10.50 -8.45
C ARG A 19 -23.24 -10.22 -7.78
N ALA A 20 -22.83 -11.06 -6.84
CA ALA A 20 -21.53 -10.92 -6.18
C ALA A 20 -20.37 -11.09 -7.16
N GLN A 21 -20.48 -12.04 -8.09
CA GLN A 21 -19.49 -12.26 -9.14
C GLN A 21 -19.44 -11.08 -10.12
N GLN A 22 -20.57 -10.51 -10.49
CA GLN A 22 -20.64 -9.35 -11.37
C GLN A 22 -19.99 -8.12 -10.69
N ALA A 23 -20.33 -7.82 -9.44
CA ALA A 23 -19.73 -6.73 -8.67
C ALA A 23 -18.20 -6.90 -8.53
N TYR A 24 -17.72 -8.12 -8.33
CA TYR A 24 -16.28 -8.42 -8.29
C TYR A 24 -15.59 -8.12 -9.63
N LEU A 25 -16.23 -8.52 -10.76
CA LEU A 25 -15.68 -8.25 -12.09
C LEU A 25 -15.67 -6.74 -12.43
N GLU A 26 -16.70 -6.01 -12.02
CA GLU A 26 -16.76 -4.56 -12.20
C GLU A 26 -15.66 -3.84 -11.39
N ASP A 27 -15.45 -4.23 -10.14
CA ASP A 27 -14.37 -3.69 -9.30
C ASP A 27 -12.97 -4.06 -9.84
N ALA A 28 -12.80 -5.26 -10.35
CA ALA A 28 -11.55 -5.69 -11.00
C ALA A 28 -11.26 -4.87 -12.27
N ARG A 29 -12.26 -4.63 -13.11
CA ARG A 29 -12.13 -3.79 -14.31
C ARG A 29 -11.81 -2.34 -13.95
N ALA A 30 -12.51 -1.77 -12.97
CA ALA A 30 -12.25 -0.40 -12.51
C ALA A 30 -10.81 -0.24 -11.96
N ARG A 31 -10.24 -1.26 -11.30
CA ARG A 31 -8.84 -1.27 -10.86
C ARG A 31 -7.87 -1.34 -12.04
N GLU A 32 -8.18 -2.20 -13.03
CA GLU A 32 -7.35 -2.32 -14.23
C GLU A 32 -7.32 -1.02 -15.02
N GLU A 33 -8.48 -0.37 -15.20
CA GLU A 33 -8.60 0.92 -15.88
C GLU A 33 -7.80 2.02 -15.17
N ARG A 34 -7.90 2.12 -13.83
CA ARG A 34 -7.10 3.06 -13.04
C ARG A 34 -5.60 2.81 -13.19
N THR A 35 -5.18 1.56 -13.18
CA THR A 35 -3.78 1.18 -13.37
C THR A 35 -3.30 1.51 -14.78
N ARG A 36 -4.15 1.32 -15.78
CA ARG A 36 -3.85 1.68 -17.20
C ARG A 36 -3.74 3.19 -17.36
N ALA A 37 -4.67 3.97 -16.80
CA ALA A 37 -4.63 5.43 -16.81
C ALA A 37 -3.36 5.96 -16.14
N LEU A 38 -3.03 5.47 -14.94
CA LEU A 38 -1.81 5.86 -14.23
C LEU A 38 -0.54 5.56 -15.04
N ARG A 39 -0.48 4.37 -15.66
CA ARG A 39 0.66 4.01 -16.52
C ARG A 39 0.77 4.90 -17.75
N HIS A 40 -0.36 5.26 -18.35
CA HIS A 40 -0.41 6.19 -19.46
C HIS A 40 0.12 7.57 -19.07
N ASP A 41 -0.30 8.11 -17.94
CA ASP A 41 0.13 9.41 -17.46
C ASP A 41 1.63 9.42 -17.12
N TRP A 42 2.14 8.37 -16.47
CA TRP A 42 3.58 8.20 -16.27
C TRP A 42 4.36 8.18 -17.58
N ASN A 43 3.90 7.42 -18.57
CA ASN A 43 4.55 7.37 -19.89
C ASN A 43 4.56 8.73 -20.57
N ASN A 44 3.50 9.52 -20.44
CA ASN A 44 3.44 10.88 -20.98
C ASN A 44 4.49 11.79 -20.31
N HIS A 45 4.60 11.75 -18.98
CA HIS A 45 5.62 12.50 -18.26
C HIS A 45 7.05 12.08 -18.65
N LEU A 46 7.32 10.79 -18.74
CA LEU A 46 8.61 10.25 -19.16
C LEU A 46 8.94 10.63 -20.61
N THR A 47 7.95 10.62 -21.49
CA THR A 47 8.12 11.02 -22.91
C THR A 47 8.44 12.50 -23.02
N ALA A 48 7.75 13.36 -22.27
CA ALA A 48 8.02 14.79 -22.22
C ALA A 48 9.43 15.08 -21.73
N LEU A 49 9.83 14.49 -20.59
CA LEU A 49 11.18 14.61 -20.03
C LEU A 49 12.27 14.14 -21.00
N SER A 50 12.05 12.96 -21.62
CA SER A 50 12.99 12.41 -22.60
C SER A 50 13.10 13.29 -23.85
N GLY A 51 12.01 13.94 -24.26
CA GLY A 51 11.99 14.91 -25.36
C GLY A 51 12.81 16.15 -25.05
N LEU A 52 12.60 16.75 -23.87
CA LEU A 52 13.33 17.92 -23.41
C LEU A 52 14.84 17.64 -23.29
N LEU A 53 15.22 16.49 -22.72
CA LEU A 53 16.64 16.12 -22.57
C LEU A 53 17.30 15.86 -23.92
N ARG A 54 16.63 15.22 -24.88
CA ARG A 54 17.16 15.00 -26.23
C ARG A 54 17.25 16.28 -27.04
N GLY A 55 16.35 17.24 -26.78
CA GLY A 55 16.41 18.58 -27.37
C GLY A 55 17.48 19.50 -26.79
N GLY A 56 18.26 19.05 -25.81
CA GLY A 56 19.27 19.87 -25.15
C GLY A 56 18.70 20.87 -24.14
N CYS A 57 17.39 20.83 -23.87
CA CYS A 57 16.67 21.75 -22.96
C CYS A 57 16.74 21.23 -21.50
N ALA A 58 17.95 21.10 -20.95
CA ALA A 58 18.16 20.54 -19.62
C ALA A 58 17.51 21.40 -18.50
N GLU A 59 17.52 22.71 -18.63
CA GLU A 59 16.88 23.62 -17.67
C GLU A 59 15.35 23.47 -17.68
N GLU A 60 14.74 23.33 -18.86
CA GLU A 60 13.29 23.09 -18.99
C GLU A 60 12.91 21.72 -18.44
N ALA A 61 13.73 20.69 -18.67
CA ALA A 61 13.51 19.37 -18.07
C ALA A 61 13.60 19.41 -16.56
N ALA A 62 14.54 20.17 -15.98
CA ALA A 62 14.64 20.38 -14.55
C ALA A 62 13.44 21.14 -13.99
N ALA A 63 12.99 22.20 -14.66
CA ALA A 63 11.79 22.95 -14.27
C ALA A 63 10.53 22.08 -14.34
N TYR A 64 10.42 21.24 -15.36
CA TYR A 64 9.30 20.28 -15.46
C TYR A 64 9.31 19.23 -14.35
N LEU A 65 10.48 18.69 -14.01
CA LEU A 65 10.65 17.79 -12.85
C LEU A 65 10.27 18.50 -11.55
N GLU A 66 10.68 19.75 -11.35
CA GLU A 66 10.30 20.52 -10.17
C GLU A 66 8.80 20.83 -10.13
N SER A 67 8.13 21.03 -11.27
CA SER A 67 6.68 21.20 -11.33
C SER A 67 5.93 19.90 -10.96
N LEU A 68 6.41 18.75 -11.42
CA LEU A 68 5.89 17.43 -11.03
C LEU A 68 6.12 17.16 -9.54
N ARG A 69 7.29 17.57 -9.06
CA ARG A 69 7.66 17.45 -7.65
C ARG A 69 6.83 18.38 -6.78
N ALA A 70 6.57 19.61 -7.22
CA ALA A 70 5.71 20.56 -6.51
C ALA A 70 4.23 20.11 -6.50
N ALA A 71 3.73 19.53 -7.60
CA ALA A 71 2.41 18.90 -7.63
C ALA A 71 2.33 17.70 -6.67
N SER A 72 3.44 16.96 -6.51
CA SER A 72 3.60 15.89 -5.51
C SER A 72 3.89 16.44 -4.11
N ALA A 73 4.58 17.56 -3.98
CA ALA A 73 5.04 18.21 -2.73
C ALA A 73 4.02 19.16 -2.10
N ALA A 74 2.88 19.38 -2.70
CA ALA A 74 1.69 19.87 -1.98
C ALA A 74 1.32 18.93 -0.82
N LEU A 75 1.87 17.71 -0.83
CA LEU A 75 2.06 16.80 0.29
C LEU A 75 3.42 17.10 0.94
N SER A 76 3.53 18.17 1.75
CA SER A 76 4.73 18.36 2.60
C SER A 76 5.01 17.06 3.37
N PRO A 77 6.23 16.50 3.31
CA PRO A 77 6.51 15.28 4.03
C PRO A 77 6.40 15.56 5.54
N ALA A 78 5.27 15.16 6.12
CA ALA A 78 5.05 15.19 7.57
C ALA A 78 6.04 14.26 8.29
N PHE A 79 6.82 13.52 7.52
CA PHE A 79 7.73 12.47 8.01
C PHE A 79 9.15 12.71 7.47
N ARG A 80 10.15 12.38 8.27
CA ARG A 80 11.57 12.42 7.94
C ARG A 80 12.21 11.10 8.33
N THR A 81 11.94 10.07 7.53
CA THR A 81 12.43 8.73 7.80
C THR A 81 13.85 8.48 7.29
N GLY A 82 14.39 9.36 6.46
CA GLY A 82 15.66 9.18 5.77
C GLY A 82 15.51 8.60 4.35
N SER A 83 14.30 8.23 3.94
CA SER A 83 13.98 7.80 2.57
C SER A 83 12.82 8.61 2.02
N ALA A 84 13.04 9.32 0.91
CA ALA A 84 12.01 10.12 0.25
C ALA A 84 10.82 9.27 -0.21
N VAL A 85 11.06 8.03 -0.64
CA VAL A 85 10.02 7.09 -1.06
C VAL A 85 9.11 6.73 0.11
N ILE A 86 9.70 6.42 1.26
CA ILE A 86 8.95 6.10 2.48
C ILE A 86 8.14 7.31 2.94
N ASP A 87 8.75 8.49 2.96
CA ASP A 87 8.13 9.75 3.41
C ASP A 87 6.88 10.10 2.59
N ILE A 88 6.95 9.95 1.26
CA ILE A 88 5.83 10.20 0.35
C ILE A 88 4.68 9.21 0.61
N LEU A 89 5.00 7.91 0.73
CA LEU A 89 3.99 6.87 0.94
C LEU A 89 3.30 6.99 2.30
N LEU A 90 4.07 7.32 3.34
CA LEU A 90 3.52 7.59 4.67
C LEU A 90 2.60 8.81 4.66
N ALA A 91 3.01 9.90 4.02
CA ALA A 91 2.22 11.13 3.95
C ALA A 91 0.86 10.86 3.29
N ASP A 92 0.84 10.25 2.09
CA ASP A 92 -0.38 9.95 1.34
C ASP A 92 -1.37 9.07 2.14
N LYS A 93 -0.88 7.94 2.67
CA LYS A 93 -1.74 6.95 3.31
C LYS A 93 -2.20 7.34 4.71
N LEU A 94 -1.30 7.95 5.50
CA LEU A 94 -1.63 8.33 6.87
C LEU A 94 -2.45 9.62 6.95
N GLU A 95 -2.32 10.53 5.98
CA GLU A 95 -3.22 11.67 5.85
C GLU A 95 -4.65 11.21 5.54
N THR A 96 -4.80 10.23 4.63
CA THR A 96 -6.09 9.61 4.35
C THR A 96 -6.73 8.97 5.59
N ALA A 97 -5.93 8.29 6.44
CA ALA A 97 -6.42 7.74 7.70
C ALA A 97 -6.88 8.82 8.67
N ARG A 98 -6.09 9.90 8.82
CA ARG A 98 -6.41 11.04 9.71
C ARG A 98 -7.65 11.79 9.25
N ALA A 99 -7.79 12.05 7.94
CA ALA A 99 -8.95 12.71 7.37
C ALA A 99 -10.27 11.94 7.63
N ARG A 100 -10.19 10.65 7.93
CA ARG A 100 -11.31 9.78 8.31
C ARG A 100 -11.45 9.55 9.82
N GLY A 101 -10.78 10.36 10.63
CA GLY A 101 -10.86 10.32 12.10
C GLY A 101 -9.95 9.28 12.76
N GLY A 102 -9.09 8.63 12.01
CA GLY A 102 -8.08 7.72 12.54
C GLY A 102 -6.86 8.45 13.11
N THR A 103 -6.09 7.74 13.93
CA THR A 103 -4.79 8.21 14.42
C THR A 103 -3.65 7.50 13.70
N ALA A 104 -2.52 8.21 13.52
CA ALA A 104 -1.36 7.65 12.83
C ALA A 104 -0.07 8.08 13.51
N GLU A 105 0.77 7.10 13.84
CA GLU A 105 2.08 7.28 14.46
C GLU A 105 3.17 6.62 13.62
N VAL A 106 4.31 7.30 13.50
CA VAL A 106 5.49 6.79 12.79
C VAL A 106 6.73 6.97 13.65
N SER A 107 7.45 5.89 13.88
CA SER A 107 8.71 5.87 14.59
C SER A 107 9.69 4.96 13.86
N LEU A 108 10.29 5.49 12.79
CA LEU A 108 11.31 4.78 12.02
C LEU A 108 12.35 5.77 11.46
N LEU A 109 13.59 5.30 11.39
CA LEU A 109 14.67 5.96 10.68
C LEU A 109 15.30 4.92 9.75
N TRP A 110 15.15 5.14 8.44
CA TRP A 110 15.66 4.23 7.43
C TRP A 110 17.16 4.44 7.20
N PRO A 111 17.98 3.37 7.21
CA PRO A 111 19.41 3.51 6.97
C PRO A 111 19.71 3.92 5.53
N LEU A 112 20.54 4.94 5.34
CA LEU A 112 20.93 5.45 4.02
C LEU A 112 21.65 4.39 3.17
N GLU A 113 22.42 3.52 3.81
CA GLU A 113 23.21 2.46 3.16
C GLU A 113 22.56 1.08 3.43
N SER A 114 21.27 0.96 3.19
CA SER A 114 20.54 -0.28 3.47
C SER A 114 20.75 -1.37 2.41
N GLY A 115 21.22 -1.03 1.21
CA GLY A 115 21.32 -1.94 0.08
C GLY A 115 19.95 -2.40 -0.46
N VAL A 116 18.85 -1.85 0.05
CA VAL A 116 17.49 -2.16 -0.40
C VAL A 116 17.08 -1.18 -1.47
N ASP A 117 16.61 -1.69 -2.60
CA ASP A 117 16.15 -0.88 -3.74
C ASP A 117 14.88 -0.09 -3.41
N ASP A 118 14.81 1.16 -3.86
CA ASP A 118 13.67 2.05 -3.63
C ASP A 118 12.36 1.49 -4.20
N PHE A 119 12.43 0.73 -5.30
CA PHE A 119 11.24 0.07 -5.86
C PHE A 119 10.71 -1.01 -4.92
N ASP A 120 11.60 -1.82 -4.32
CA ASP A 120 11.19 -2.84 -3.36
C ASP A 120 10.67 -2.20 -2.05
N LEU A 121 11.25 -1.08 -1.60
CA LEU A 121 10.68 -0.28 -0.51
C LEU A 121 9.28 0.23 -0.85
N CYS A 122 9.09 0.74 -2.05
CA CYS A 122 7.78 1.17 -2.54
C CYS A 122 6.77 0.00 -2.49
N VAL A 123 7.15 -1.19 -2.98
CA VAL A 123 6.29 -2.38 -2.94
C VAL A 123 5.92 -2.76 -1.51
N ILE A 124 6.89 -2.75 -0.58
CA ILE A 124 6.66 -3.11 0.82
C ILE A 124 5.73 -2.10 1.50
N PHE A 125 6.09 -0.81 1.46
CA PHE A 125 5.33 0.22 2.16
C PHE A 125 3.94 0.43 1.56
N ALA A 126 3.81 0.51 0.24
CA ALA A 126 2.51 0.69 -0.40
C ALA A 126 1.53 -0.44 -0.05
N ASN A 127 1.96 -1.71 -0.19
CA ASN A 127 1.08 -2.84 0.11
C ASN A 127 0.77 -2.98 1.61
N ALA A 128 1.74 -2.72 2.50
CA ALA A 128 1.53 -2.78 3.94
C ALA A 128 0.58 -1.67 4.42
N LEU A 129 0.79 -0.43 3.96
CA LEU A 129 -0.05 0.72 4.31
C LEU A 129 -1.45 0.62 3.70
N ASP A 130 -1.60 0.13 2.46
CA ASP A 130 -2.91 -0.11 1.85
C ASP A 130 -3.71 -1.16 2.63
N ASN A 131 -3.04 -2.20 3.11
CA ASN A 131 -3.66 -3.21 3.95
C ASN A 131 -4.10 -2.61 5.29
N ALA A 132 -3.23 -1.84 5.95
CA ALA A 132 -3.51 -1.19 7.21
C ALA A 132 -4.65 -0.17 7.09
N LEU A 133 -4.62 0.69 6.08
CA LEU A 133 -5.65 1.71 5.81
C LEU A 133 -7.01 1.06 5.56
N ARG A 134 -7.07 0.04 4.71
CA ARG A 134 -8.32 -0.68 4.41
C ARG A 134 -8.92 -1.32 5.65
N ALA A 135 -8.10 -1.97 6.48
CA ALA A 135 -8.55 -2.60 7.71
C ALA A 135 -9.01 -1.57 8.75
N CYS A 136 -8.30 -0.46 8.89
CA CYS A 136 -8.62 0.66 9.77
C CYS A 136 -9.96 1.30 9.37
N LEU A 137 -10.20 1.52 8.07
CA LEU A 137 -11.46 2.10 7.57
C LEU A 137 -12.67 1.16 7.68
N ALA A 138 -12.43 -0.15 7.73
CA ALA A 138 -13.48 -1.16 7.93
C ALA A 138 -13.80 -1.41 9.41
N ALA A 139 -12.99 -0.90 10.34
CA ALA A 139 -13.22 -1.04 11.76
C ALA A 139 -14.38 -0.15 12.24
N PRO A 140 -15.19 -0.61 13.21
CA PRO A 140 -16.38 0.14 13.68
C PRO A 140 -16.04 1.38 14.50
N GLU A 141 -14.84 1.47 15.04
CA GLU A 141 -14.35 2.58 15.87
C GLU A 141 -13.24 3.35 15.15
N SER A 142 -12.90 4.55 15.68
CA SER A 142 -11.73 5.31 15.20
C SER A 142 -10.48 4.45 15.25
N GLY A 143 -9.96 4.11 14.06
CA GLY A 143 -8.83 3.23 13.95
C GLY A 143 -7.49 3.92 14.19
N PHE A 144 -6.45 3.12 14.45
CA PHE A 144 -5.08 3.61 14.47
C PHE A 144 -4.22 2.86 13.45
N ILE A 145 -3.18 3.53 12.98
CA ILE A 145 -2.10 2.93 12.20
C ILE A 145 -0.77 3.35 12.84
N GLN A 146 0.06 2.38 13.19
CA GLN A 146 1.39 2.63 13.72
C GLN A 146 2.43 1.96 12.84
N VAL A 147 3.47 2.73 12.47
CA VAL A 147 4.61 2.22 11.70
C VAL A 147 5.88 2.41 12.50
N THR A 148 6.59 1.34 12.77
CA THR A 148 7.87 1.39 13.47
C THR A 148 8.95 0.69 12.69
N GLY A 149 10.20 1.18 12.81
CA GLY A 149 11.37 0.58 12.20
C GLY A 149 12.55 0.58 13.16
N ARG A 150 13.25 -0.56 13.27
CA ARG A 150 14.42 -0.69 14.14
C ARG A 150 15.48 -1.57 13.51
N ARG A 151 16.72 -1.11 13.60
CA ARG A 151 17.87 -1.92 13.23
C ARG A 151 18.21 -2.92 14.36
N GLN A 152 18.47 -4.17 13.98
CA GLN A 152 18.90 -5.24 14.87
C GLN A 152 20.08 -5.98 14.19
N GLY A 153 21.29 -5.55 14.48
CA GLY A 153 22.49 -6.08 13.81
C GLY A 153 22.50 -5.78 12.31
N SER A 154 22.59 -6.82 11.48
CA SER A 154 22.50 -6.75 10.02
C SER A 154 21.06 -6.71 9.49
N PHE A 155 20.07 -6.76 10.35
CA PHE A 155 18.67 -6.73 9.95
C PHE A 155 18.00 -5.42 10.31
N TYR A 156 17.02 -5.03 9.48
CA TYR A 156 16.09 -3.97 9.77
C TYR A 156 14.68 -4.56 9.89
N ARG A 157 14.04 -4.36 11.03
CA ARG A 157 12.68 -4.81 11.29
C ARG A 157 11.72 -3.64 11.13
N LEU A 158 10.82 -3.76 10.14
CA LEU A 158 9.64 -2.91 10.00
C LEU A 158 8.44 -3.59 10.68
N SER A 159 7.61 -2.79 11.33
CA SER A 159 6.37 -3.25 11.93
C SER A 159 5.25 -2.28 11.59
N PHE A 160 4.19 -2.80 10.99
CA PHE A 160 2.96 -2.08 10.66
C PHE A 160 1.86 -2.65 11.55
N GLU A 161 1.35 -1.84 12.47
CA GLU A 161 0.25 -2.23 13.37
C GLU A 161 -0.97 -1.37 13.06
N ASN A 162 -2.16 -1.97 13.02
CA ASN A 162 -3.40 -1.25 12.75
C ASN A 162 -4.61 -1.89 13.43
N THR A 163 -5.64 -1.08 13.65
CA THR A 163 -6.96 -1.56 14.04
C THR A 163 -7.60 -2.34 12.88
N CYS A 164 -8.30 -3.41 13.22
CA CYS A 164 -9.05 -4.23 12.26
C CYS A 164 -10.33 -4.77 12.90
N THR A 165 -11.25 -5.28 12.08
CA THR A 165 -12.44 -6.00 12.58
C THR A 165 -12.00 -7.28 13.30
N PRO A 166 -12.54 -7.63 14.49
CA PRO A 166 -12.25 -8.88 15.17
C PRO A 166 -12.53 -10.11 14.28
N GLY A 167 -11.80 -11.19 14.51
CA GLY A 167 -11.96 -12.44 13.77
C GLY A 167 -10.62 -13.16 13.53
N PRO A 168 -10.61 -14.30 12.84
CA PRO A 168 -9.39 -15.03 12.55
C PRO A 168 -8.47 -14.26 11.62
N LEU A 169 -7.18 -14.62 11.62
CA LEU A 169 -6.22 -14.09 10.65
C LEU A 169 -6.64 -14.52 9.23
N PRO A 170 -6.91 -13.58 8.32
CA PRO A 170 -7.27 -13.92 6.95
C PRO A 170 -6.07 -14.53 6.22
N PRO A 171 -6.30 -15.34 5.17
CA PRO A 171 -5.22 -15.82 4.32
C PRO A 171 -4.48 -14.65 3.67
N MET A 172 -3.19 -14.84 3.42
CA MET A 172 -2.33 -13.81 2.84
C MET A 172 -2.79 -13.46 1.42
N GLY A 173 -3.33 -12.25 1.27
CA GLY A 173 -3.77 -11.69 -0.02
C GLY A 173 -2.61 -11.31 -0.93
N THR A 174 -2.92 -10.84 -2.15
CA THR A 174 -1.91 -10.49 -3.17
C THR A 174 -0.93 -9.43 -2.67
N GLY A 175 -1.40 -8.38 -1.98
CA GLY A 175 -0.53 -7.33 -1.44
C GLY A 175 0.51 -7.87 -0.46
N LEU A 176 0.10 -8.70 0.51
CA LEU A 176 1.04 -9.27 1.47
C LEU A 176 1.98 -10.33 0.84
N ARG A 177 1.55 -11.01 -0.22
CA ARG A 177 2.44 -11.87 -1.01
C ARG A 177 3.51 -11.06 -1.74
N ASN A 178 3.17 -9.88 -2.26
CA ASN A 178 4.15 -8.98 -2.87
C ASN A 178 5.16 -8.48 -1.82
N VAL A 179 4.70 -8.10 -0.62
CA VAL A 179 5.58 -7.74 0.50
C VAL A 179 6.55 -8.88 0.82
N LYS A 180 6.04 -10.11 0.89
CA LYS A 180 6.85 -11.29 1.16
C LYS A 180 7.89 -11.51 0.07
N ALA A 181 7.48 -11.48 -1.20
CA ALA A 181 8.40 -11.65 -2.34
C ALA A 181 9.50 -10.57 -2.37
N ALA A 182 9.18 -9.31 -2.06
CA ALA A 182 10.15 -8.24 -1.96
C ALA A 182 11.13 -8.47 -0.79
N ALA A 183 10.63 -8.86 0.39
CA ALA A 183 11.47 -9.13 1.56
C ALA A 183 12.43 -10.31 1.33
N GLU A 184 11.97 -11.37 0.67
CA GLU A 184 12.78 -12.58 0.38
C GLU A 184 14.01 -12.26 -0.50
N LYS A 185 13.97 -11.23 -1.37
CA LYS A 185 15.14 -10.78 -2.14
C LYS A 185 16.31 -10.36 -1.24
N TYR A 186 16.00 -9.85 -0.05
CA TYR A 186 16.96 -9.39 0.96
C TYR A 186 17.14 -10.41 2.10
N ARG A 187 16.96 -11.71 1.83
CA ARG A 187 17.05 -12.78 2.82
C ARG A 187 16.20 -12.47 4.07
N GLY A 188 15.11 -11.78 3.87
CA GLY A 188 14.20 -11.33 4.88
C GLY A 188 13.03 -12.30 5.09
N ALA A 189 12.14 -11.93 6.00
CA ALA A 189 10.94 -12.70 6.31
C ALA A 189 9.76 -11.77 6.58
N VAL A 190 8.56 -12.30 6.41
CA VAL A 190 7.31 -11.59 6.72
C VAL A 190 6.47 -12.44 7.66
N LEU A 191 6.02 -11.84 8.75
CA LEU A 191 5.12 -12.45 9.72
C LEU A 191 3.90 -11.56 9.89
N ALA A 192 2.70 -12.13 9.76
CA ALA A 192 1.45 -11.46 10.04
C ALA A 192 0.79 -12.09 11.27
N GLU A 193 0.35 -11.26 12.19
CA GLU A 193 -0.31 -11.66 13.42
C GLU A 193 -1.61 -10.87 13.59
N LYS A 194 -2.60 -11.49 14.22
CA LYS A 194 -3.86 -10.85 14.54
C LYS A 194 -4.33 -11.27 15.93
N GLU A 195 -4.57 -10.29 16.77
CA GLU A 195 -5.04 -10.49 18.12
C GLU A 195 -6.22 -9.55 18.39
N GLY A 196 -7.41 -10.11 18.53
CA GLY A 196 -8.64 -9.34 18.69
C GLY A 196 -8.87 -8.38 17.52
N SER A 197 -8.89 -7.08 17.82
CA SER A 197 -9.04 -6.00 16.85
C SER A 197 -7.72 -5.38 16.39
N ARG A 198 -6.59 -6.03 16.64
CA ARG A 198 -5.25 -5.58 16.21
C ARG A 198 -4.66 -6.52 15.19
N PHE A 199 -4.14 -5.96 14.12
CA PHE A 199 -3.36 -6.66 13.11
C PHE A 199 -1.94 -6.11 13.13
N ARG A 200 -0.95 -6.99 13.07
CA ARG A 200 0.48 -6.65 12.99
C ARG A 200 1.12 -7.36 11.82
N LEU A 201 1.85 -6.60 11.03
CA LEU A 201 2.69 -7.10 9.96
C LEU A 201 4.15 -6.77 10.30
N HIS A 202 4.96 -7.78 10.46
CA HIS A 202 6.40 -7.65 10.65
C HIS A 202 7.12 -8.00 9.35
N VAL A 203 8.01 -7.13 8.91
CA VAL A 203 8.88 -7.34 7.75
C VAL A 203 10.32 -7.21 8.23
N LEU A 204 11.08 -8.25 8.02
CA LEU A 204 12.52 -8.29 8.32
C LEU A 204 13.29 -8.22 7.01
N LEU A 205 14.28 -7.33 6.92
CA LEU A 205 15.14 -7.16 5.77
C LEU A 205 16.60 -7.22 6.22
N ASN A 206 17.43 -7.97 5.51
CA ASN A 206 18.88 -7.91 5.71
C ASN A 206 19.39 -6.66 4.98
N ILE A 207 20.11 -5.82 5.72
CA ILE A 207 20.64 -4.52 5.27
C ILE A 207 22.18 -4.46 5.41
N SER A 208 22.81 -5.64 5.39
CA SER A 208 24.28 -5.76 5.45
C SER A 208 24.91 -5.63 4.09
#